data_34712bb92090c7a9b9c61a3ff5adfb81
#
_entry.id   34712bb92090c7a9b9c61a3ff5adfb81
#
_cell.length_a   1.000
_cell.length_b   1.000
_cell.length_c   1.000
_cell.angle_alpha   90.00
_cell.angle_beta   90.00
_cell.angle_gamma   90.00
#
_symmetry.space_group_name_H-M   'P 1'
#
loop_
_entity.id
_entity.type
_entity.pdbx_description
1 polymer ?
#
loop_
_entity_poly.entity_id
_entity_poly.type
_entity_poly.pdbx_seq_one_letter_code
_entity_poly.pdbx_strand_id
1 'polypeptide(L)'
;MTKYIFVTGGVVSGLGKGITAASLGRLLKCRGLKVAAQKLDPYINVDPGTMSPYQHGEVYVTEDGSETDLDLGHYERFIDENLNRWSNLTTGKVYWNVLNKERRGEYLGQTVQVIPHITQEIKEFIYSVGEKTDADVVITEIGGTTGDIESQPFLEAARQVGLEQGKGNVCVIHVTLVPFLRGSDEHKTKPTQHSVKELQGMGISPDIIVLRCDEPLEDEIFRKIAMFCNVKPDCVIENRTLPVLYEAPLMLEEENFSLIVCRELGLWTRAPELSGWMEMVQRIHNLKRTVRIGLVGKYVQLHDAYLSVAEALRHAGYACDAAVEINWINSENVTEETAHELLAGCDGIIVPGGFGSRGIEGMITTVRYARERGIPFFGICLGMQVAVIEYARDVCGLKSASSGELNPDSPDKVIDFLPDQSDEVDKGGSLRLGAYPCKLREGSLLRRCYGTELIQERHRHRYEFNNDYRDVMTEHGLLLCGTSPDDYIVEAVELPGHPFFVGVQFHPEFKSRPDRPHPIFQGFIQASLERRA
;
A
#
# COMPACT_ATOMS: atom_id res chain seq x y z
N MET A 1 16.85 -3.00 -24.33
CA MET A 1 16.24 -4.33 -24.07
C MET A 1 15.98 -4.43 -22.58
N THR A 2 14.74 -4.62 -22.19
CA THR A 2 14.34 -4.70 -20.78
C THR A 2 14.97 -5.90 -20.09
N LYS A 3 15.46 -5.73 -18.87
CA LYS A 3 16.00 -6.77 -18.01
C LYS A 3 14.97 -7.19 -16.97
N TYR A 4 14.99 -8.44 -16.55
CA TYR A 4 14.00 -9.00 -15.63
C TYR A 4 14.67 -9.49 -14.34
N ILE A 5 14.10 -9.10 -13.21
CA ILE A 5 14.55 -9.55 -11.88
C ILE A 5 13.36 -10.29 -11.25
N PHE A 6 13.57 -11.54 -10.86
CA PHE A 6 12.59 -12.30 -10.10
C PHE A 6 13.01 -12.36 -8.63
N VAL A 7 12.14 -11.86 -7.75
CA VAL A 7 12.31 -11.96 -6.30
C VAL A 7 11.42 -13.08 -5.78
N THR A 8 12.05 -14.16 -5.38
CA THR A 8 11.40 -15.35 -4.79
C THR A 8 11.70 -15.43 -3.30
N GLY A 9 10.94 -16.22 -2.56
CA GLY A 9 11.24 -16.41 -1.14
C GLY A 9 10.90 -17.81 -0.64
N GLY A 10 11.55 -18.20 0.40
CA GLY A 10 11.35 -19.51 1.01
C GLY A 10 11.45 -19.48 2.52
N VAL A 11 11.21 -20.63 3.15
CA VAL A 11 11.18 -20.88 4.59
C VAL A 11 9.84 -20.48 5.24
N VAL A 12 9.49 -19.17 5.23
CA VAL A 12 8.22 -18.65 5.79
C VAL A 12 7.72 -17.46 4.98
N SER A 13 6.44 -17.13 5.11
CA SER A 13 5.86 -15.88 4.60
C SER A 13 6.31 -14.67 5.44
N GLY A 14 6.17 -13.46 4.91
CA GLY A 14 6.51 -12.24 5.67
C GLY A 14 8.01 -11.97 5.83
N LEU A 15 8.87 -12.62 5.04
CA LEU A 15 10.35 -12.43 5.08
C LEU A 15 10.81 -11.06 4.58
N GLY A 16 9.92 -10.21 4.07
CA GLY A 16 10.29 -8.92 3.51
C GLY A 16 10.78 -8.99 2.06
N LYS A 17 10.27 -9.92 1.25
CA LYS A 17 10.45 -9.93 -0.21
C LYS A 17 10.09 -8.58 -0.83
N GLY A 18 8.90 -8.05 -0.47
CA GLY A 18 8.40 -6.76 -0.93
C GLY A 18 9.35 -5.61 -0.62
N ILE A 19 9.85 -5.56 0.61
CA ILE A 19 10.82 -4.52 1.03
C ILE A 19 12.16 -4.68 0.30
N THR A 20 12.62 -5.91 0.09
CA THR A 20 13.84 -6.19 -0.69
C THR A 20 13.67 -5.72 -2.14
N ALA A 21 12.55 -6.06 -2.78
CA ALA A 21 12.21 -5.64 -4.14
C ALA A 21 12.08 -4.11 -4.24
N ALA A 22 11.38 -3.48 -3.31
CA ALA A 22 11.18 -2.04 -3.23
C ALA A 22 12.51 -1.29 -3.03
N SER A 23 13.35 -1.78 -2.12
CA SER A 23 14.69 -1.21 -1.86
C SER A 23 15.59 -1.32 -3.08
N LEU A 24 15.61 -2.48 -3.74
CA LEU A 24 16.34 -2.66 -4.99
C LEU A 24 15.83 -1.70 -6.08
N GLY A 25 14.51 -1.55 -6.19
CA GLY A 25 13.90 -0.62 -7.13
C GLY A 25 14.37 0.83 -6.91
N ARG A 26 14.41 1.29 -5.64
CA ARG A 26 14.98 2.61 -5.28
C ARG A 26 16.44 2.71 -5.69
N LEU A 27 17.25 1.73 -5.36
CA LEU A 27 18.69 1.71 -5.67
C LEU A 27 18.97 1.77 -7.17
N LEU A 28 18.25 0.98 -7.97
CA LEU A 28 18.37 0.98 -9.43
C LEU A 28 17.90 2.30 -10.05
N LYS A 29 16.81 2.88 -9.54
CA LYS A 29 16.36 4.22 -9.94
C LYS A 29 17.43 5.29 -9.63
N CYS A 30 18.05 5.23 -8.46
CA CYS A 30 19.14 6.14 -8.08
C CYS A 30 20.40 5.95 -8.94
N ARG A 31 20.58 4.79 -9.59
CA ARG A 31 21.60 4.56 -10.62
C ARG A 31 21.23 5.14 -11.99
N GLY A 32 20.02 5.68 -12.14
CA GLY A 32 19.52 6.30 -13.36
C GLY A 32 18.76 5.36 -14.30
N LEU A 33 18.34 4.18 -13.82
CA LEU A 33 17.53 3.24 -14.58
C LEU A 33 16.04 3.54 -14.42
N LYS A 34 15.26 3.29 -15.47
CA LYS A 34 13.80 3.24 -15.40
C LYS A 34 13.37 1.88 -14.84
N VAL A 35 12.71 1.87 -13.70
CA VAL A 35 12.33 0.65 -12.99
C VAL A 35 10.81 0.51 -12.95
N ALA A 36 10.33 -0.67 -13.32
CA ALA A 36 8.94 -1.09 -13.07
C ALA A 36 8.91 -2.23 -12.06
N ALA A 37 7.87 -2.26 -11.22
CA ALA A 37 7.67 -3.31 -10.23
C ALA A 37 6.36 -4.06 -10.47
N GLN A 38 6.38 -5.37 -10.22
CA GLN A 38 5.22 -6.27 -10.31
C GLN A 38 5.14 -7.20 -9.12
N LYS A 39 3.91 -7.54 -8.74
CA LYS A 39 3.59 -8.59 -7.76
C LYS A 39 2.76 -9.68 -8.43
N LEU A 40 3.16 -10.94 -8.26
CA LEU A 40 2.40 -12.12 -8.68
C LEU A 40 1.88 -12.82 -7.43
N ASP A 41 0.56 -12.81 -7.23
CA ASP A 41 -0.07 -13.36 -6.03
C ASP A 41 -0.73 -14.71 -6.31
N PRO A 42 -0.38 -15.76 -5.54
CA PRO A 42 -0.80 -17.14 -5.84
C PRO A 42 -2.23 -17.46 -5.40
N TYR A 43 -2.99 -16.55 -4.81
CA TYR A 43 -4.38 -16.82 -4.43
C TYR A 43 -5.35 -16.77 -5.63
N ILE A 44 -6.51 -17.46 -5.47
CA ILE A 44 -7.53 -17.65 -6.53
C ILE A 44 -8.52 -16.49 -6.62
N ASN A 45 -8.49 -15.51 -5.74
CA ASN A 45 -9.28 -14.29 -5.91
C ASN A 45 -8.85 -13.57 -7.18
N VAL A 46 -9.80 -13.01 -7.93
CA VAL A 46 -9.50 -12.25 -9.16
C VAL A 46 -8.71 -10.98 -8.83
N ASP A 47 -9.09 -10.34 -7.73
CA ASP A 47 -8.40 -9.22 -7.10
C ASP A 47 -8.66 -9.25 -5.58
N PRO A 48 -7.97 -8.43 -4.76
CA PRO A 48 -8.20 -8.39 -3.32
C PRO A 48 -9.42 -7.56 -2.90
N GLY A 49 -10.15 -6.93 -3.82
CA GLY A 49 -11.24 -5.98 -3.51
C GLY A 49 -12.35 -6.53 -2.63
N THR A 50 -12.62 -7.85 -2.70
CA THR A 50 -13.63 -8.53 -1.88
C THR A 50 -13.04 -9.24 -0.65
N MET A 51 -11.71 -9.18 -0.46
CA MET A 51 -11.05 -9.86 0.66
C MET A 51 -11.22 -9.09 1.97
N SER A 52 -11.25 -9.84 3.08
CA SER A 52 -11.30 -9.23 4.41
C SER A 52 -9.97 -8.55 4.75
N PRO A 53 -9.97 -7.27 5.17
CA PRO A 53 -8.74 -6.60 5.63
C PRO A 53 -8.04 -7.31 6.80
N TYR A 54 -8.77 -8.09 7.60
CA TYR A 54 -8.18 -8.90 8.68
C TYR A 54 -7.35 -10.09 8.19
N GLN A 55 -7.56 -10.55 6.95
CA GLN A 55 -6.81 -11.67 6.39
C GLN A 55 -5.69 -11.22 5.46
N HIS A 56 -5.88 -10.10 4.78
CA HIS A 56 -5.04 -9.69 3.65
C HIS A 56 -4.33 -8.33 3.87
N GLY A 57 -4.72 -7.58 4.89
CA GLY A 57 -4.29 -6.20 5.05
C GLY A 57 -5.11 -5.23 4.19
N GLU A 58 -4.55 -4.05 3.92
CA GLU A 58 -5.23 -3.04 3.10
C GLU A 58 -5.32 -3.48 1.63
N VAL A 59 -6.38 -3.05 0.97
CA VAL A 59 -6.48 -3.11 -0.49
C VAL A 59 -5.90 -1.82 -1.05
N TYR A 60 -4.78 -1.93 -1.75
CA TYR A 60 -4.11 -0.79 -2.35
C TYR A 60 -4.68 -0.49 -3.73
N VAL A 61 -4.99 0.78 -4.03
CA VAL A 61 -5.57 1.17 -5.32
C VAL A 61 -4.55 1.97 -6.12
N THR A 62 -4.30 1.52 -7.36
CA THR A 62 -3.40 2.19 -8.29
C THR A 62 -4.03 3.43 -8.93
N GLU A 63 -3.24 4.24 -9.64
CA GLU A 63 -3.70 5.45 -10.32
C GLU A 63 -4.80 5.15 -11.35
N ASP A 64 -4.71 4.02 -12.05
CA ASP A 64 -5.68 3.58 -13.07
C ASP A 64 -6.81 2.70 -12.53
N GLY A 65 -6.98 2.64 -11.19
CA GLY A 65 -8.12 2.02 -10.53
C GLY A 65 -8.04 0.50 -10.34
N SER A 66 -6.86 -0.09 -10.39
CA SER A 66 -6.71 -1.51 -10.04
C SER A 66 -6.66 -1.69 -8.52
N GLU A 67 -7.49 -2.59 -7.98
CA GLU A 67 -7.40 -3.07 -6.61
C GLU A 67 -6.29 -4.11 -6.52
N THR A 68 -5.35 -3.92 -5.60
CA THR A 68 -4.11 -4.69 -5.57
C THR A 68 -3.65 -5.00 -4.14
N ASP A 69 -2.64 -5.86 -4.03
CA ASP A 69 -1.97 -6.19 -2.77
C ASP A 69 -1.26 -4.96 -2.16
N LEU A 70 -1.13 -4.96 -0.83
CA LEU A 70 -0.48 -3.89 -0.06
C LEU A 70 1.01 -3.67 -0.41
N ASP A 71 1.70 -4.69 -0.93
CA ASP A 71 3.10 -4.58 -1.33
C ASP A 71 3.32 -3.54 -2.44
N LEU A 72 2.29 -3.28 -3.28
CA LEU A 72 2.37 -2.22 -4.26
C LEU A 72 2.55 -0.84 -3.62
N GLY A 73 1.98 -0.63 -2.45
CA GLY A 73 2.22 0.55 -1.63
C GLY A 73 3.69 0.69 -1.24
N HIS A 74 4.35 -0.41 -0.87
CA HIS A 74 5.80 -0.40 -0.60
C HIS A 74 6.60 -0.02 -1.86
N TYR A 75 6.27 -0.62 -3.01
CA TYR A 75 6.96 -0.28 -4.26
C TYR A 75 6.82 1.21 -4.59
N GLU A 76 5.60 1.75 -4.55
CA GLU A 76 5.38 3.17 -4.82
C GLU A 76 6.11 4.09 -3.82
N ARG A 77 6.10 3.75 -2.53
CA ARG A 77 6.77 4.56 -1.49
C ARG A 77 8.29 4.58 -1.64
N PHE A 78 8.90 3.46 -2.02
CA PHE A 78 10.35 3.37 -2.17
C PHE A 78 10.83 3.84 -3.55
N ILE A 79 10.19 3.36 -4.63
CA ILE A 79 10.62 3.66 -6.00
C ILE A 79 10.22 5.08 -6.42
N ASP A 80 9.16 5.65 -5.79
CA ASP A 80 8.54 6.92 -6.17
C ASP A 80 8.09 6.94 -7.64
N GLU A 81 7.35 5.89 -8.03
CA GLU A 81 6.66 5.75 -9.31
C GLU A 81 5.23 5.30 -9.05
N ASN A 82 4.26 5.85 -9.79
CA ASN A 82 2.89 5.37 -9.71
C ASN A 82 2.75 4.06 -10.50
N LEU A 83 2.24 3.05 -9.83
CA LEU A 83 1.98 1.75 -10.42
C LEU A 83 0.60 1.71 -11.10
N ASN A 84 0.36 0.65 -11.87
CA ASN A 84 -0.83 0.49 -12.69
C ASN A 84 -1.31 -0.96 -12.70
N ARG A 85 -2.39 -1.25 -13.45
CA ARG A 85 -2.99 -2.59 -13.56
C ARG A 85 -2.05 -3.70 -14.04
N TRP A 86 -0.93 -3.34 -14.64
CA TRP A 86 0.11 -4.30 -15.08
C TRP A 86 1.11 -4.62 -13.97
N SER A 87 0.93 -4.03 -12.80
CA SER A 87 1.82 -4.24 -11.65
C SER A 87 1.33 -5.32 -10.68
N ASN A 88 0.11 -5.85 -10.83
CA ASN A 88 -0.39 -6.94 -9.98
C ASN A 88 -1.19 -7.99 -10.77
N LEU A 89 -0.82 -9.25 -10.60
CA LEU A 89 -1.48 -10.39 -11.22
C LEU A 89 -1.76 -11.48 -10.17
N THR A 90 -3.00 -11.92 -10.08
CA THR A 90 -3.41 -13.03 -9.23
C THR A 90 -3.59 -14.32 -10.04
N THR A 91 -3.48 -15.48 -9.40
CA THR A 91 -3.82 -16.75 -10.02
C THR A 91 -5.26 -16.73 -10.56
N GLY A 92 -6.20 -16.17 -9.78
CA GLY A 92 -7.60 -16.06 -10.21
C GLY A 92 -7.77 -15.30 -11.52
N LYS A 93 -7.08 -14.16 -11.66
CA LYS A 93 -7.11 -13.36 -12.89
C LYS A 93 -6.52 -14.10 -14.09
N VAL A 94 -5.42 -14.84 -13.88
CA VAL A 94 -4.82 -15.68 -14.95
C VAL A 94 -5.81 -16.75 -15.42
N TYR A 95 -6.37 -17.52 -14.49
CA TYR A 95 -7.33 -18.58 -14.85
C TYR A 95 -8.59 -18.00 -15.49
N TRP A 96 -9.12 -16.89 -14.97
CA TRP A 96 -10.27 -16.21 -15.54
C TRP A 96 -10.04 -15.82 -16.99
N ASN A 97 -8.88 -15.24 -17.30
CA ASN A 97 -8.52 -14.85 -18.65
C ASN A 97 -8.41 -16.06 -19.59
N VAL A 98 -7.71 -17.12 -19.16
CA VAL A 98 -7.52 -18.34 -19.96
C VAL A 98 -8.85 -19.05 -20.21
N LEU A 99 -9.70 -19.20 -19.19
CA LEU A 99 -11.02 -19.81 -19.34
C LEU A 99 -11.93 -18.99 -20.27
N ASN A 100 -11.90 -17.68 -20.20
CA ASN A 100 -12.64 -16.81 -21.12
C ASN A 100 -12.15 -16.96 -22.57
N LYS A 101 -10.82 -17.02 -22.80
CA LYS A 101 -10.22 -17.29 -24.12
C LYS A 101 -10.66 -18.65 -24.65
N GLU A 102 -10.69 -19.67 -23.80
CA GLU A 102 -11.16 -21.02 -24.16
C GLU A 102 -12.64 -20.98 -24.58
N ARG A 103 -13.52 -20.36 -23.78
CA ARG A 103 -14.95 -20.25 -24.09
C ARG A 103 -15.25 -19.48 -25.39
N ARG A 104 -14.38 -18.56 -25.77
CA ARG A 104 -14.47 -17.84 -27.06
C ARG A 104 -13.88 -18.61 -28.23
N GLY A 105 -13.28 -19.81 -27.99
CA GLY A 105 -12.68 -20.64 -29.04
C GLY A 105 -11.32 -20.15 -29.52
N GLU A 106 -10.65 -19.28 -28.81
CA GLU A 106 -9.36 -18.70 -29.20
C GLU A 106 -8.23 -19.73 -29.28
N TYR A 107 -8.37 -20.88 -28.61
CA TYR A 107 -7.41 -21.99 -28.68
C TYR A 107 -7.68 -23.00 -29.79
N LEU A 108 -8.63 -22.73 -30.70
CA LEU A 108 -8.88 -23.50 -31.92
C LEU A 108 -9.04 -25.04 -31.70
N GLY A 109 -9.65 -25.43 -30.58
CA GLY A 109 -9.89 -26.84 -30.24
C GLY A 109 -8.72 -27.57 -29.60
N GLN A 110 -7.64 -26.87 -29.23
CA GLN A 110 -6.54 -27.44 -28.46
C GLN A 110 -6.97 -27.79 -27.06
N THR A 111 -6.34 -28.81 -26.47
CA THR A 111 -6.47 -29.07 -25.02
C THR A 111 -5.73 -27.99 -24.23
N VAL A 112 -6.46 -27.21 -23.45
CA VAL A 112 -5.89 -26.15 -22.61
C VAL A 112 -5.29 -26.75 -21.33
N GLN A 113 -4.03 -26.44 -21.03
CA GLN A 113 -3.26 -27.01 -19.93
C GLN A 113 -2.52 -25.90 -19.16
N VAL A 114 -2.01 -26.20 -17.97
CA VAL A 114 -1.19 -25.25 -17.19
C VAL A 114 0.03 -24.83 -18.03
N ILE A 115 0.74 -25.81 -18.60
CA ILE A 115 1.79 -25.58 -19.58
C ILE A 115 1.27 -26.05 -20.95
N PRO A 116 1.24 -25.20 -22.00
CA PRO A 116 1.81 -23.85 -22.05
C PRO A 116 0.84 -22.70 -21.75
N HIS A 117 -0.47 -22.91 -21.59
CA HIS A 117 -1.46 -21.84 -21.71
C HIS A 117 -1.48 -20.89 -20.50
N ILE A 118 -1.52 -21.44 -19.25
CA ILE A 118 -1.45 -20.62 -18.04
C ILE A 118 -0.08 -19.93 -17.92
N THR A 119 1.01 -20.66 -18.20
CA THR A 119 2.35 -20.07 -18.15
C THR A 119 2.56 -19.00 -19.22
N GLN A 120 1.96 -19.14 -20.38
CA GLN A 120 2.02 -18.12 -21.43
C GLN A 120 1.30 -16.83 -21.02
N GLU A 121 0.09 -16.95 -20.43
CA GLU A 121 -0.65 -15.79 -19.92
C GLU A 121 0.17 -15.04 -18.85
N ILE A 122 0.83 -15.77 -17.95
CA ILE A 122 1.71 -15.18 -16.94
C ILE A 122 2.91 -14.47 -17.58
N LYS A 123 3.58 -15.11 -18.55
CA LYS A 123 4.73 -14.50 -19.25
C LYS A 123 4.34 -13.22 -20.00
N GLU A 124 3.22 -13.24 -20.71
CA GLU A 124 2.68 -12.06 -21.40
C GLU A 124 2.46 -10.90 -20.42
N PHE A 125 1.95 -11.20 -19.24
CA PHE A 125 1.80 -10.19 -18.19
C PHE A 125 3.16 -9.66 -17.71
N ILE A 126 4.15 -10.56 -17.46
CA ILE A 126 5.50 -10.16 -17.03
C ILE A 126 6.15 -9.22 -18.06
N TYR A 127 6.02 -9.51 -19.34
CA TYR A 127 6.57 -8.68 -20.41
C TYR A 127 5.84 -7.35 -20.58
N SER A 128 4.51 -7.36 -20.39
CA SER A 128 3.64 -6.21 -20.68
C SER A 128 4.00 -4.95 -19.89
N VAL A 129 4.40 -5.07 -18.61
CA VAL A 129 4.76 -3.88 -17.82
C VAL A 129 6.01 -3.19 -18.37
N GLY A 130 7.03 -3.97 -18.76
CA GLY A 130 8.25 -3.42 -19.36
C GLY A 130 7.96 -2.67 -20.66
N GLU A 131 7.10 -3.25 -21.52
CA GLU A 131 6.69 -2.63 -22.78
C GLU A 131 5.85 -1.36 -22.57
N LYS A 132 4.90 -1.39 -21.61
CA LYS A 132 3.98 -0.28 -21.36
C LYS A 132 4.64 0.91 -20.66
N THR A 133 5.69 0.67 -19.86
CA THR A 133 6.39 1.70 -19.10
C THR A 133 7.74 2.11 -19.70
N ASP A 134 8.18 1.47 -20.79
CA ASP A 134 9.52 1.64 -21.35
C ASP A 134 10.62 1.46 -20.29
N ALA A 135 10.46 0.45 -19.41
CA ALA A 135 11.36 0.19 -18.31
C ALA A 135 12.66 -0.48 -18.78
N ASP A 136 13.78 -0.04 -18.21
CA ASP A 136 15.08 -0.70 -18.38
C ASP A 136 15.12 -2.03 -17.60
N VAL A 137 14.47 -2.04 -16.42
CA VAL A 137 14.41 -3.18 -15.50
C VAL A 137 13.00 -3.37 -14.97
N VAL A 138 12.52 -4.62 -15.02
CA VAL A 138 11.27 -5.07 -14.39
C VAL A 138 11.62 -5.94 -13.19
N ILE A 139 11.18 -5.55 -12.00
CA ILE A 139 11.30 -6.34 -10.78
C ILE A 139 9.96 -7.03 -10.54
N THR A 140 9.94 -8.35 -10.60
CA THR A 140 8.76 -9.18 -10.39
C THR A 140 8.91 -9.96 -9.08
N GLU A 141 8.13 -9.63 -8.07
CA GLU A 141 8.05 -10.41 -6.84
C GLU A 141 7.05 -11.56 -7.02
N ILE A 142 7.50 -12.77 -6.72
CA ILE A 142 6.63 -13.95 -6.69
C ILE A 142 6.12 -14.16 -5.26
N GLY A 143 4.81 -14.03 -5.08
CA GLY A 143 4.12 -14.24 -3.81
C GLY A 143 4.16 -15.70 -3.37
N GLY A 144 3.86 -15.91 -2.09
CA GLY A 144 3.94 -17.24 -1.46
C GLY A 144 5.35 -17.68 -1.11
N THR A 145 5.49 -18.93 -0.76
CA THR A 145 6.75 -19.57 -0.34
C THR A 145 7.17 -20.59 -1.40
N THR A 146 8.45 -20.65 -1.73
CA THR A 146 8.97 -21.68 -2.64
C THR A 146 8.63 -23.06 -2.09
N GLY A 147 8.00 -23.90 -2.91
CA GLY A 147 7.46 -25.19 -2.52
C GLY A 147 5.93 -25.22 -2.39
N ASP A 148 5.27 -24.04 -2.24
CA ASP A 148 3.82 -23.96 -2.23
C ASP A 148 3.25 -24.33 -3.60
N ILE A 149 2.21 -25.16 -3.64
CA ILE A 149 1.55 -25.62 -4.87
C ILE A 149 1.02 -24.43 -5.68
N GLU A 150 0.46 -23.45 -4.98
CA GLU A 150 -0.16 -22.27 -5.56
C GLU A 150 0.83 -21.39 -6.35
N SER A 151 2.11 -21.37 -5.93
CA SER A 151 3.15 -20.56 -6.57
C SER A 151 3.80 -21.24 -7.79
N GLN A 152 3.61 -22.55 -7.98
CA GLN A 152 4.29 -23.32 -9.03
C GLN A 152 4.10 -22.77 -10.44
N PRO A 153 2.88 -22.37 -10.89
CA PRO A 153 2.71 -21.81 -12.24
C PRO A 153 3.51 -20.53 -12.47
N PHE A 154 3.65 -19.69 -11.44
CA PHE A 154 4.45 -18.45 -11.51
C PHE A 154 5.94 -18.75 -11.56
N LEU A 155 6.42 -19.69 -10.75
CA LEU A 155 7.82 -20.12 -10.77
C LEU A 155 8.17 -20.77 -12.12
N GLU A 156 7.29 -21.62 -12.66
CA GLU A 156 7.48 -22.20 -14.00
C GLU A 156 7.52 -21.14 -15.09
N ALA A 157 6.64 -20.13 -15.03
CA ALA A 157 6.67 -19.01 -15.97
C ALA A 157 7.98 -18.22 -15.87
N ALA A 158 8.46 -17.94 -14.65
CA ALA A 158 9.74 -17.26 -14.41
C ALA A 158 10.93 -18.08 -14.97
N ARG A 159 10.92 -19.41 -14.79
CA ARG A 159 11.90 -20.32 -15.39
C ARG A 159 11.90 -20.22 -16.92
N GLN A 160 10.73 -20.20 -17.55
CA GLN A 160 10.59 -20.06 -19.01
C GLN A 160 11.07 -18.70 -19.48
N VAL A 161 10.76 -17.59 -18.77
CA VAL A 161 11.30 -16.26 -19.07
C VAL A 161 12.83 -16.28 -19.01
N GLY A 162 13.42 -16.93 -18.00
CA GLY A 162 14.87 -17.09 -17.90
C GLY A 162 15.49 -17.80 -19.11
N LEU A 163 14.81 -18.84 -19.62
CA LEU A 163 15.23 -19.57 -20.80
C LEU A 163 15.10 -18.73 -22.09
N GLU A 164 13.98 -18.01 -22.24
CA GLU A 164 13.67 -17.20 -23.43
C GLU A 164 14.58 -15.96 -23.54
N GLN A 165 14.80 -15.27 -22.44
CA GLN A 165 15.62 -14.05 -22.41
C GLN A 165 17.12 -14.33 -22.39
N GLY A 166 17.51 -15.48 -21.89
CA GLY A 166 18.90 -15.93 -21.83
C GLY A 166 19.72 -15.27 -20.70
N LYS A 167 20.89 -15.82 -20.50
CA LYS A 167 21.80 -15.40 -19.44
C LYS A 167 22.23 -13.94 -19.57
N GLY A 168 22.25 -13.21 -18.44
CA GLY A 168 22.57 -11.78 -18.37
C GLY A 168 21.40 -10.85 -18.70
N ASN A 169 20.19 -11.40 -18.98
CA ASN A 169 18.97 -10.61 -19.14
C ASN A 169 17.94 -10.90 -18.03
N VAL A 170 18.20 -11.93 -17.22
CA VAL A 170 17.38 -12.32 -16.08
C VAL A 170 18.30 -12.51 -14.87
N CYS A 171 17.86 -12.03 -13.71
CA CYS A 171 18.50 -12.23 -12.41
C CYS A 171 17.46 -12.75 -11.42
N VAL A 172 17.77 -13.86 -10.73
CA VAL A 172 16.92 -14.44 -9.71
C VAL A 172 17.50 -14.16 -8.33
N ILE A 173 16.72 -13.46 -7.52
CA ILE A 173 17.03 -13.12 -6.13
C ILE A 173 16.16 -13.98 -5.23
N HIS A 174 16.77 -14.73 -4.33
CA HIS A 174 16.05 -15.59 -3.40
C HIS A 174 16.20 -15.10 -1.97
N VAL A 175 15.10 -14.66 -1.37
CA VAL A 175 15.06 -14.16 0.01
C VAL A 175 14.78 -15.34 0.95
N THR A 176 15.64 -15.55 1.93
CA THR A 176 15.55 -16.66 2.89
C THR A 176 15.78 -16.20 4.32
N LEU A 177 15.59 -17.10 5.27
CA LEU A 177 15.75 -16.85 6.70
C LEU A 177 16.99 -17.59 7.25
N VAL A 178 17.80 -16.86 8.01
CA VAL A 178 18.86 -17.42 8.87
C VAL A 178 18.47 -17.14 10.32
N PRO A 179 17.72 -18.04 10.98
CA PRO A 179 17.30 -17.83 12.35
C PRO A 179 18.46 -17.98 13.32
N PHE A 180 18.48 -17.13 14.35
CA PHE A 180 19.33 -17.27 15.53
C PHE A 180 18.62 -18.10 16.59
N LEU A 181 19.23 -19.22 16.99
CA LEU A 181 18.69 -20.09 18.02
C LEU A 181 19.31 -19.77 19.37
N ARG A 182 18.60 -19.03 20.21
CA ARG A 182 19.06 -18.62 21.56
C ARG A 182 19.47 -19.80 22.44
N GLY A 183 18.87 -21.00 22.25
CA GLY A 183 19.18 -22.17 23.07
C GLY A 183 20.55 -22.79 22.79
N SER A 184 21.08 -22.62 21.57
CA SER A 184 22.43 -23.10 21.16
C SER A 184 23.37 -21.95 20.85
N ASP A 185 22.91 -20.71 20.97
CA ASP A 185 23.67 -19.48 20.72
C ASP A 185 24.36 -19.48 19.35
N GLU A 186 23.61 -19.82 18.30
CA GLU A 186 24.13 -19.94 16.94
C GLU A 186 23.10 -19.65 15.86
N HIS A 187 23.59 -19.19 14.70
CA HIS A 187 22.80 -19.05 13.49
C HIS A 187 22.65 -20.40 12.75
N LYS A 188 21.45 -20.67 12.22
CA LYS A 188 21.14 -21.90 11.47
C LYS A 188 20.98 -21.65 9.98
N THR A 189 21.89 -22.18 9.18
CA THR A 189 21.90 -22.06 7.71
C THR A 189 21.06 -23.11 6.98
N LYS A 190 20.62 -24.17 7.66
CA LYS A 190 19.83 -25.26 7.06
C LYS A 190 18.52 -24.80 6.42
N PRO A 191 17.72 -23.91 7.02
CA PRO A 191 16.49 -23.43 6.38
C PRO A 191 16.76 -22.79 5.00
N THR A 192 17.79 -21.94 4.89
CA THR A 192 18.24 -21.35 3.62
C THR A 192 18.64 -22.42 2.61
N GLN A 193 19.49 -23.39 3.01
CA GLN A 193 19.96 -24.46 2.12
C GLN A 193 18.80 -25.31 1.58
N HIS A 194 17.78 -25.62 2.40
CA HIS A 194 16.61 -26.36 1.98
C HIS A 194 15.75 -25.55 1.01
N SER A 195 15.52 -24.28 1.30
CA SER A 195 14.72 -23.42 0.44
C SER A 195 15.35 -23.23 -0.94
N VAL A 196 16.67 -23.00 -1.00
CA VAL A 196 17.40 -22.93 -2.28
C VAL A 196 17.35 -24.25 -3.04
N LYS A 197 17.48 -25.39 -2.34
CA LYS A 197 17.38 -26.71 -2.97
C LYS A 197 15.99 -26.98 -3.56
N GLU A 198 14.95 -26.51 -2.89
CA GLU A 198 13.57 -26.60 -3.40
C GLU A 198 13.42 -25.79 -4.71
N LEU A 199 13.90 -24.55 -4.73
CA LEU A 199 13.91 -23.70 -5.92
C LEU A 199 14.70 -24.34 -7.08
N GLN A 200 15.88 -24.90 -6.78
CA GLN A 200 16.71 -25.62 -7.77
C GLN A 200 16.02 -26.87 -8.29
N GLY A 201 15.23 -27.57 -7.45
CA GLY A 201 14.40 -28.70 -7.84
C GLY A 201 13.34 -28.34 -8.90
N MET A 202 12.92 -27.08 -8.95
CA MET A 202 12.02 -26.54 -9.98
C MET A 202 12.76 -26.03 -11.22
N GLY A 203 14.09 -26.21 -11.29
CA GLY A 203 14.93 -25.79 -12.41
C GLY A 203 15.31 -24.31 -12.39
N ILE A 204 15.19 -23.64 -11.25
CA ILE A 204 15.61 -22.24 -11.06
C ILE A 204 16.79 -22.18 -10.10
N SER A 205 17.92 -21.66 -10.57
CA SER A 205 19.08 -21.40 -9.71
C SER A 205 19.11 -19.91 -9.34
N PRO A 206 19.16 -19.53 -8.06
CA PRO A 206 19.30 -18.14 -7.70
C PRO A 206 20.70 -17.60 -8.11
N ASP A 207 20.74 -16.37 -8.58
CA ASP A 207 21.97 -15.62 -8.83
C ASP A 207 22.45 -14.94 -7.53
N ILE A 208 21.49 -14.49 -6.71
CA ILE A 208 21.72 -13.77 -5.46
C ILE A 208 20.83 -14.36 -4.37
N ILE A 209 21.39 -14.50 -3.17
CA ILE A 209 20.65 -14.92 -1.97
C ILE A 209 20.66 -13.78 -0.98
N VAL A 210 19.46 -13.36 -0.53
CA VAL A 210 19.28 -12.35 0.50
C VAL A 210 18.90 -13.04 1.81
N LEU A 211 19.72 -12.86 2.83
CA LEU A 211 19.58 -13.53 4.12
C LEU A 211 18.88 -12.62 5.12
N ARG A 212 17.62 -12.92 5.38
CA ARG A 212 16.89 -12.25 6.46
C ARG A 212 17.37 -12.77 7.81
N CYS A 213 17.75 -11.87 8.71
CA CYS A 213 18.22 -12.20 10.05
C CYS A 213 17.87 -11.06 11.04
N ASP A 214 17.82 -11.38 12.33
CA ASP A 214 17.63 -10.38 13.39
C ASP A 214 18.95 -9.88 13.96
N GLU A 215 19.96 -10.76 14.02
CA GLU A 215 21.30 -10.48 14.51
C GLU A 215 22.30 -10.48 13.34
N PRO A 216 23.40 -9.70 13.44
CA PRO A 216 24.47 -9.70 12.43
C PRO A 216 25.02 -11.10 12.17
N LEU A 217 25.30 -11.41 10.90
CA LEU A 217 25.83 -12.70 10.50
C LEU A 217 27.36 -12.70 10.48
N GLU A 218 27.94 -13.83 10.83
CA GLU A 218 29.38 -14.05 10.79
C GLU A 218 29.86 -14.39 9.37
N ASP A 219 31.06 -13.99 8.99
CA ASP A 219 31.65 -14.24 7.67
C ASP A 219 31.61 -15.71 7.24
N GLU A 220 31.70 -16.64 8.18
CA GLU A 220 31.61 -18.06 7.91
C GLU A 220 30.24 -18.48 7.34
N ILE A 221 29.18 -17.83 7.79
CA ILE A 221 27.80 -18.06 7.33
C ILE A 221 27.67 -17.77 5.83
N PHE A 222 28.19 -16.63 5.37
CA PHE A 222 28.16 -16.25 3.95
C PHE A 222 28.89 -17.26 3.08
N ARG A 223 30.12 -17.65 3.47
CA ARG A 223 30.92 -18.64 2.74
C ARG A 223 30.25 -20.00 2.69
N LYS A 224 29.66 -20.43 3.81
CA LYS A 224 28.96 -21.69 3.91
C LYS A 224 27.71 -21.71 3.01
N ILE A 225 26.88 -20.65 3.04
CA ILE A 225 25.72 -20.56 2.18
C ILE A 225 26.12 -20.49 0.71
N ALA A 226 27.10 -19.67 0.35
CA ALA A 226 27.60 -19.57 -1.01
C ALA A 226 28.01 -20.95 -1.57
N MET A 227 28.76 -21.71 -0.79
CA MET A 227 29.22 -23.04 -1.17
C MET A 227 28.07 -24.04 -1.31
N PHE A 228 27.14 -24.12 -0.33
CA PHE A 228 26.04 -25.08 -0.35
C PHE A 228 24.93 -24.75 -1.35
N CYS A 229 24.77 -23.48 -1.67
CA CYS A 229 23.73 -23.00 -2.58
C CYS A 229 24.23 -22.72 -4.00
N ASN A 230 25.53 -22.94 -4.24
CA ASN A 230 26.19 -22.75 -5.55
C ASN A 230 26.02 -21.34 -6.12
N VAL A 231 26.24 -20.32 -5.29
CA VAL A 231 26.32 -18.92 -5.68
C VAL A 231 27.71 -18.34 -5.37
N LYS A 232 28.05 -17.23 -6.00
CA LYS A 232 29.30 -16.53 -5.69
C LYS A 232 29.26 -16.00 -4.24
N PRO A 233 30.38 -15.96 -3.50
CA PRO A 233 30.38 -15.47 -2.12
C PRO A 233 29.89 -14.04 -1.97
N ASP A 234 30.16 -13.17 -2.93
CA ASP A 234 29.70 -11.78 -2.98
C ASP A 234 28.23 -11.62 -3.43
N CYS A 235 27.57 -12.72 -3.82
CA CYS A 235 26.13 -12.76 -4.13
C CYS A 235 25.27 -13.24 -2.95
N VAL A 236 25.83 -13.31 -1.76
CA VAL A 236 25.11 -13.61 -0.52
C VAL A 236 25.04 -12.31 0.29
N ILE A 237 23.86 -11.75 0.46
CA ILE A 237 23.61 -10.40 0.98
C ILE A 237 22.87 -10.51 2.32
N GLU A 238 23.33 -9.79 3.34
CA GLU A 238 22.62 -9.67 4.62
C GLU A 238 21.45 -8.69 4.53
N ASN A 239 20.34 -9.02 5.17
CA ASN A 239 19.19 -8.15 5.32
C ASN A 239 18.65 -8.23 6.77
N ARG A 240 19.17 -7.37 7.64
CA ARG A 240 18.80 -7.35 9.06
C ARG A 240 17.47 -6.67 9.32
N THR A 241 16.86 -7.00 10.45
CA THR A 241 15.72 -6.24 10.99
C THR A 241 16.21 -4.82 11.38
N LEU A 242 15.51 -3.82 10.86
CA LEU A 242 15.84 -2.40 11.07
C LEU A 242 14.76 -1.69 11.87
N PRO A 243 15.13 -0.75 12.77
CA PRO A 243 14.17 0.06 13.51
C PRO A 243 13.42 1.04 12.61
N VAL A 244 14.04 1.49 11.54
CA VAL A 244 13.45 2.39 10.53
C VAL A 244 13.46 1.68 9.18
N LEU A 245 12.27 1.40 8.64
CA LEU A 245 12.11 0.64 7.41
C LEU A 245 12.85 1.27 6.21
N TYR A 246 12.90 2.60 6.17
CA TYR A 246 13.53 3.35 5.08
C TYR A 246 15.07 3.33 5.09
N GLU A 247 15.70 2.70 6.09
CA GLU A 247 17.14 2.41 6.07
C GLU A 247 17.49 1.22 5.16
N ALA A 248 16.52 0.36 4.83
CA ALA A 248 16.78 -0.86 4.09
C ALA A 248 17.56 -0.67 2.77
N PRO A 249 17.28 0.34 1.92
CA PRO A 249 18.09 0.59 0.74
C PRO A 249 19.56 0.90 1.07
N LEU A 250 19.80 1.67 2.14
CA LEU A 250 21.16 2.05 2.54
C LEU A 250 21.95 0.84 3.04
N MET A 251 21.35 0.05 3.94
CA MET A 251 21.95 -1.18 4.45
C MET A 251 22.29 -2.18 3.33
N LEU A 252 21.36 -2.38 2.38
CA LEU A 252 21.60 -3.29 1.26
C LEU A 252 22.70 -2.75 0.31
N GLU A 253 22.83 -1.44 0.14
CA GLU A 253 23.87 -0.86 -0.70
C GLU A 253 25.26 -0.87 -0.02
N GLU A 254 25.35 -0.91 1.31
CA GLU A 254 26.59 -1.17 2.03
C GLU A 254 27.22 -2.52 1.61
N GLU A 255 26.37 -3.51 1.29
CA GLU A 255 26.74 -4.81 0.72
C GLU A 255 26.93 -4.78 -0.81
N ASN A 256 26.91 -3.60 -1.44
CA ASN A 256 26.96 -3.42 -2.90
C ASN A 256 25.83 -4.13 -3.68
N PHE A 257 24.67 -4.31 -3.08
CA PHE A 257 23.57 -5.11 -3.64
C PHE A 257 23.18 -4.69 -5.06
N SER A 258 22.95 -3.41 -5.28
CA SER A 258 22.55 -2.94 -6.62
C SER A 258 23.67 -3.04 -7.66
N LEU A 259 24.96 -2.93 -7.25
CA LEU A 259 26.10 -3.15 -8.13
C LEU A 259 26.20 -4.61 -8.56
N ILE A 260 25.97 -5.53 -7.63
CA ILE A 260 25.98 -6.98 -7.90
C ILE A 260 24.85 -7.34 -8.87
N VAL A 261 23.64 -6.82 -8.65
CA VAL A 261 22.50 -7.00 -9.57
C VAL A 261 22.83 -6.47 -10.97
N CYS A 262 23.39 -5.26 -11.07
CA CYS A 262 23.80 -4.68 -12.36
C CYS A 262 24.85 -5.55 -13.06
N ARG A 263 25.81 -6.09 -12.32
CA ARG A 263 26.83 -7.00 -12.84
C ARG A 263 26.21 -8.29 -13.43
N GLU A 264 25.31 -8.94 -12.69
CA GLU A 264 24.67 -10.19 -13.14
C GLU A 264 23.76 -9.94 -14.38
N LEU A 265 23.19 -8.73 -14.52
CA LEU A 265 22.40 -8.31 -15.68
C LEU A 265 23.22 -7.67 -16.82
N GLY A 266 24.54 -7.53 -16.66
CA GLY A 266 25.38 -6.86 -17.65
C GLY A 266 25.03 -5.38 -17.87
N LEU A 267 24.54 -4.70 -16.84
CA LEU A 267 24.20 -3.29 -16.88
C LEU A 267 25.36 -2.42 -16.42
N TRP A 268 25.68 -1.40 -17.22
CA TRP A 268 26.68 -0.39 -16.88
C TRP A 268 25.98 0.88 -16.43
N THR A 269 26.11 1.22 -15.17
CA THR A 269 25.43 2.36 -14.54
C THR A 269 26.39 3.19 -13.71
N ARG A 270 26.02 4.42 -13.40
CA ARG A 270 26.70 5.21 -12.36
C ARG A 270 26.47 4.61 -10.97
N ALA A 271 27.23 5.05 -9.97
CA ALA A 271 26.90 4.79 -8.57
C ALA A 271 25.53 5.41 -8.21
N PRO A 272 24.78 4.81 -7.27
CA PRO A 272 23.47 5.35 -6.91
C PRO A 272 23.62 6.68 -6.17
N GLU A 273 22.77 7.66 -6.56
CA GLU A 273 22.69 8.94 -5.85
C GLU A 273 21.72 8.80 -4.69
N LEU A 274 22.23 8.73 -3.47
CA LEU A 274 21.45 8.43 -2.26
C LEU A 274 21.47 9.57 -1.23
N SER A 275 22.08 10.73 -1.51
CA SER A 275 22.23 11.83 -0.55
C SER A 275 20.91 12.27 0.06
N GLY A 276 19.88 12.53 -0.76
CA GLY A 276 18.56 12.93 -0.28
C GLY A 276 17.88 11.84 0.58
N TRP A 277 18.08 10.57 0.23
CA TRP A 277 17.54 9.46 1.02
C TRP A 277 18.27 9.32 2.36
N MET A 278 19.59 9.47 2.38
CA MET A 278 20.39 9.49 3.61
C MET A 278 20.00 10.65 4.54
N GLU A 279 19.81 11.86 3.99
CA GLU A 279 19.35 13.02 4.76
C GLU A 279 17.97 12.78 5.38
N MET A 280 17.05 12.16 4.64
CA MET A 280 15.73 11.78 5.15
C MET A 280 15.84 10.78 6.30
N VAL A 281 16.61 9.70 6.15
CA VAL A 281 16.83 8.71 7.21
C VAL A 281 17.48 9.35 8.43
N GLN A 282 18.49 10.21 8.24
CA GLN A 282 19.12 10.94 9.34
C GLN A 282 18.12 11.84 10.08
N ARG A 283 17.20 12.48 9.35
CA ARG A 283 16.10 13.27 9.97
C ARG A 283 15.20 12.39 10.82
N ILE A 284 14.83 11.21 10.33
CA ILE A 284 13.97 10.27 11.07
C ILE A 284 14.61 9.87 12.42
N HIS A 285 15.93 9.65 12.45
CA HIS A 285 16.64 9.35 13.71
C HIS A 285 16.74 10.53 14.68
N ASN A 286 16.61 11.75 14.20
CA ASN A 286 16.81 12.96 14.98
C ASN A 286 15.53 13.75 15.27
N LEU A 287 14.34 13.13 15.16
CA LEU A 287 13.06 13.77 15.43
C LEU A 287 12.99 14.30 16.87
N LYS A 288 12.55 15.54 17.05
CA LYS A 288 12.64 16.25 18.33
C LYS A 288 11.31 16.29 19.09
N ARG A 289 10.21 16.18 18.38
CA ARG A 289 8.86 16.28 18.94
C ARG A 289 8.15 14.94 18.83
N THR A 290 7.05 14.80 19.57
CA THR A 290 6.15 13.66 19.46
C THR A 290 4.73 14.18 19.37
N VAL A 291 3.94 13.58 18.47
CA VAL A 291 2.50 13.85 18.33
C VAL A 291 1.73 12.55 18.44
N ARG A 292 0.64 12.56 19.22
CA ARG A 292 -0.22 11.39 19.44
C ARG A 292 -1.48 11.48 18.62
N ILE A 293 -1.62 10.56 17.68
CA ILE A 293 -2.77 10.50 16.77
C ILE A 293 -3.66 9.31 17.14
N GLY A 294 -4.91 9.60 17.49
CA GLY A 294 -5.93 8.56 17.64
C GLY A 294 -6.43 8.09 16.28
N LEU A 295 -6.09 6.87 15.86
CA LEU A 295 -6.66 6.24 14.69
C LEU A 295 -7.85 5.40 15.13
N VAL A 296 -9.07 5.90 14.85
CA VAL A 296 -10.33 5.26 15.27
C VAL A 296 -10.92 4.51 14.08
N GLY A 297 -10.81 3.19 14.10
CA GLY A 297 -11.16 2.36 12.95
C GLY A 297 -11.79 1.02 13.31
N LYS A 298 -12.25 0.31 12.27
CA LYS A 298 -12.88 -1.01 12.39
C LYS A 298 -11.86 -2.15 12.44
N TYR A 299 -10.68 -1.98 11.82
CA TYR A 299 -9.71 -3.05 11.54
C TYR A 299 -8.42 -2.89 12.33
N VAL A 300 -8.45 -2.18 13.46
CA VAL A 300 -7.26 -1.82 14.26
C VAL A 300 -6.52 -2.99 14.91
N GLN A 301 -7.10 -4.18 14.92
CA GLN A 301 -6.43 -5.39 15.41
C GLN A 301 -5.34 -5.90 14.46
N LEU A 302 -5.45 -5.59 13.17
CA LEU A 302 -4.41 -5.84 12.16
C LEU A 302 -3.95 -4.51 11.60
N HIS A 303 -2.78 -4.05 12.01
CA HIS A 303 -2.25 -2.73 11.61
C HIS A 303 -2.06 -2.61 10.10
N ASP A 304 -1.77 -3.72 9.42
CA ASP A 304 -1.63 -3.75 7.95
C ASP A 304 -2.92 -3.38 7.20
N ALA A 305 -4.09 -3.46 7.86
CA ALA A 305 -5.35 -2.98 7.27
C ALA A 305 -5.40 -1.46 7.05
N TYR A 306 -4.52 -0.72 7.71
CA TYR A 306 -4.38 0.74 7.60
C TYR A 306 -2.92 1.16 7.36
N LEU A 307 -2.15 0.30 6.69
CA LEU A 307 -0.71 0.50 6.49
C LEU A 307 -0.41 1.83 5.82
N SER A 308 -1.08 2.16 4.71
CA SER A 308 -0.84 3.41 3.99
C SER A 308 -1.23 4.65 4.80
N VAL A 309 -2.29 4.57 5.62
CA VAL A 309 -2.66 5.65 6.55
C VAL A 309 -1.58 5.86 7.61
N ALA A 310 -1.08 4.78 8.22
CA ALA A 310 -0.01 4.84 9.21
C ALA A 310 1.29 5.39 8.61
N GLU A 311 1.66 4.95 7.41
CA GLU A 311 2.83 5.47 6.71
C GLU A 311 2.66 6.93 6.33
N ALA A 312 1.50 7.36 5.81
CA ALA A 312 1.24 8.76 5.48
C ALA A 312 1.33 9.69 6.70
N LEU A 313 0.84 9.23 7.87
CA LEU A 313 1.01 9.93 9.14
C LEU A 313 2.49 10.07 9.53
N ARG A 314 3.27 8.98 9.41
CA ARG A 314 4.71 9.00 9.71
C ARG A 314 5.47 9.91 8.75
N HIS A 315 5.20 9.84 7.44
CA HIS A 315 5.80 10.72 6.45
C HIS A 315 5.56 12.21 6.77
N ALA A 316 4.32 12.55 7.12
CA ALA A 316 3.98 13.91 7.56
C ALA A 316 4.71 14.30 8.84
N GLY A 317 4.83 13.35 9.78
CA GLY A 317 5.61 13.53 11.00
C GLY A 317 7.07 13.86 10.70
N TYR A 318 7.72 13.14 9.77
CA TYR A 318 9.11 13.39 9.36
C TYR A 318 9.29 14.80 8.80
N ALA A 319 8.33 15.27 7.98
CA ALA A 319 8.37 16.64 7.45
C ALA A 319 8.14 17.70 8.51
N CYS A 320 7.39 17.39 9.58
CA CYS A 320 7.10 18.28 10.70
C CYS A 320 8.10 18.16 11.88
N ASP A 321 9.21 17.42 11.72
CA ASP A 321 10.19 17.14 12.78
C ASP A 321 9.55 16.51 14.03
N ALA A 322 8.63 15.54 13.82
CA ALA A 322 7.87 14.90 14.89
C ALA A 322 7.74 13.38 14.67
N ALA A 323 7.98 12.62 15.73
CA ALA A 323 7.61 11.21 15.79
C ALA A 323 6.08 11.09 15.98
N VAL A 324 5.42 10.27 15.16
CA VAL A 324 3.99 10.03 15.28
C VAL A 324 3.75 8.76 16.09
N GLU A 325 3.15 8.91 17.27
CA GLU A 325 2.61 7.79 18.07
C GLU A 325 1.15 7.56 17.68
N ILE A 326 0.86 6.40 17.07
CA ILE A 326 -0.50 6.04 16.66
C ILE A 326 -1.16 5.27 17.80
N ASN A 327 -2.22 5.84 18.37
CA ASN A 327 -3.11 5.14 19.29
C ASN A 327 -4.23 4.46 18.50
N TRP A 328 -4.16 3.12 18.41
CA TRP A 328 -5.09 2.29 17.66
C TRP A 328 -6.35 2.03 18.47
N ILE A 329 -7.45 2.65 18.10
CA ILE A 329 -8.71 2.63 18.86
C ILE A 329 -9.77 1.89 18.05
N ASN A 330 -10.30 0.77 18.59
CA ASN A 330 -11.44 0.10 18.00
C ASN A 330 -12.70 0.97 18.16
N SER A 331 -13.30 1.35 17.03
CA SER A 331 -14.50 2.18 17.03
C SER A 331 -15.69 1.58 17.77
N GLU A 332 -15.79 0.25 17.89
CA GLU A 332 -16.83 -0.42 18.68
C GLU A 332 -16.73 -0.13 20.20
N ASN A 333 -15.55 0.25 20.68
CA ASN A 333 -15.32 0.56 22.08
C ASN A 333 -15.60 2.03 22.44
N VAL A 334 -15.85 2.88 21.43
CA VAL A 334 -16.09 4.31 21.64
C VAL A 334 -17.59 4.53 21.84
N THR A 335 -17.98 4.86 23.06
CA THR A 335 -19.32 5.24 23.46
C THR A 335 -19.30 6.63 24.09
N GLU A 336 -20.47 7.20 24.42
CA GLU A 336 -20.55 8.48 25.17
C GLU A 336 -19.75 8.44 26.48
N GLU A 337 -19.77 7.29 27.16
CA GLU A 337 -19.09 7.12 28.46
C GLU A 337 -17.59 6.93 28.32
N THR A 338 -17.13 6.24 27.25
CA THR A 338 -15.70 5.86 27.07
C THR A 338 -14.91 6.85 26.19
N ALA A 339 -15.61 7.70 25.41
CA ALA A 339 -14.96 8.60 24.47
C ALA A 339 -13.89 9.49 25.10
N HIS A 340 -14.17 10.04 26.28
CA HIS A 340 -13.19 10.89 26.98
C HIS A 340 -11.94 10.11 27.41
N GLU A 341 -12.10 8.91 27.94
CA GLU A 341 -10.98 8.07 28.38
C GLU A 341 -10.09 7.68 27.19
N LEU A 342 -10.71 7.28 26.06
CA LEU A 342 -9.99 6.78 24.90
C LEU A 342 -9.34 7.89 24.05
N LEU A 343 -9.93 9.09 24.01
CA LEU A 343 -9.57 10.14 23.04
C LEU A 343 -8.87 11.35 23.66
N ALA A 344 -9.00 11.59 24.97
CA ALA A 344 -8.48 12.81 25.62
C ALA A 344 -6.96 12.99 25.49
N GLY A 345 -6.21 11.89 25.38
CA GLY A 345 -4.76 11.90 25.22
C GLY A 345 -4.27 12.12 23.77
N CYS A 346 -5.18 12.26 22.80
CA CYS A 346 -4.84 12.44 21.39
C CYS A 346 -4.68 13.92 21.05
N ASP A 347 -3.60 14.26 20.35
CA ASP A 347 -3.34 15.59 19.83
C ASP A 347 -4.14 15.85 18.53
N GLY A 348 -4.43 14.79 17.76
CA GLY A 348 -5.30 14.74 16.61
C GLY A 348 -6.02 13.40 16.48
N ILE A 349 -7.11 13.35 15.75
CA ILE A 349 -7.93 12.15 15.54
C ILE A 349 -8.15 11.93 14.05
N ILE A 350 -7.89 10.69 13.59
CA ILE A 350 -8.17 10.27 12.21
C ILE A 350 -9.17 9.12 12.19
N VAL A 351 -10.17 9.20 11.31
CA VAL A 351 -11.11 8.12 11.02
C VAL A 351 -10.87 7.66 9.58
N PRO A 352 -10.27 6.48 9.37
CA PRO A 352 -9.94 5.97 8.04
C PRO A 352 -11.15 5.37 7.31
N GLY A 353 -10.91 4.93 6.08
CA GLY A 353 -11.88 4.20 5.25
C GLY A 353 -12.32 2.86 5.85
N GLY A 354 -13.43 2.33 5.36
CA GLY A 354 -13.98 1.03 5.74
C GLY A 354 -15.35 0.79 5.12
N PHE A 355 -15.88 -0.42 5.29
CA PHE A 355 -17.18 -0.84 4.76
C PHE A 355 -18.06 -1.48 5.84
N GLY A 356 -19.39 -1.43 5.64
CA GLY A 356 -20.40 -2.05 6.49
C GLY A 356 -20.68 -1.29 7.80
N SER A 357 -21.68 -1.77 8.55
CA SER A 357 -22.28 -1.04 9.69
C SER A 357 -21.54 -1.17 11.02
N ARG A 358 -20.60 -2.10 11.17
CA ARG A 358 -19.89 -2.36 12.42
C ARG A 358 -19.12 -1.12 12.89
N GLY A 359 -19.26 -0.71 14.15
CA GLY A 359 -18.50 0.37 14.80
C GLY A 359 -18.79 1.79 14.32
N ILE A 360 -19.85 2.00 13.52
CA ILE A 360 -20.21 3.31 12.94
C ILE A 360 -20.61 4.32 14.01
N GLU A 361 -21.45 3.94 14.98
CA GLU A 361 -21.89 4.88 16.02
C GLU A 361 -20.71 5.35 16.89
N GLY A 362 -19.72 4.48 17.12
CA GLY A 362 -18.50 4.89 17.80
C GLY A 362 -17.64 5.86 16.96
N MET A 363 -17.63 5.71 15.63
CA MET A 363 -16.99 6.71 14.75
C MET A 363 -17.74 8.04 14.79
N ILE A 364 -19.08 8.05 14.76
CA ILE A 364 -19.91 9.25 14.86
C ILE A 364 -19.66 9.95 16.21
N THR A 365 -19.64 9.19 17.31
CA THR A 365 -19.30 9.70 18.66
C THR A 365 -17.88 10.31 18.68
N THR A 366 -16.93 9.69 17.99
CA THR A 366 -15.56 10.20 17.85
C THR A 366 -15.52 11.53 17.11
N VAL A 367 -16.26 11.66 16.01
CA VAL A 367 -16.36 12.92 15.24
C VAL A 367 -16.93 14.04 16.10
N ARG A 368 -18.05 13.79 16.79
CA ARG A 368 -18.65 14.76 17.71
C ARG A 368 -17.68 15.20 18.80
N TYR A 369 -16.98 14.24 19.42
CA TYR A 369 -15.99 14.51 20.44
C TYR A 369 -14.88 15.44 19.92
N ALA A 370 -14.37 15.17 18.72
CA ALA A 370 -13.34 15.98 18.08
C ALA A 370 -13.85 17.39 17.73
N ARG A 371 -15.02 17.49 17.10
CA ARG A 371 -15.65 18.75 16.70
C ARG A 371 -15.91 19.68 17.88
N GLU A 372 -16.56 19.18 18.94
CA GLU A 372 -16.94 19.99 20.10
C GLU A 372 -15.74 20.44 20.94
N ARG A 373 -14.66 19.69 20.91
CA ARG A 373 -13.45 19.97 21.74
C ARG A 373 -12.33 20.65 20.96
N GLY A 374 -12.56 20.97 19.68
CA GLY A 374 -11.52 21.59 18.85
C GLY A 374 -10.29 20.72 18.67
N ILE A 375 -10.45 19.39 18.63
CA ILE A 375 -9.35 18.46 18.37
C ILE A 375 -9.22 18.31 16.84
N PRO A 376 -8.04 18.54 16.26
CA PRO A 376 -7.81 18.29 14.84
C PRO A 376 -8.37 16.94 14.41
N PHE A 377 -9.25 16.98 13.40
CA PHE A 377 -9.96 15.81 12.88
C PHE A 377 -9.71 15.64 11.39
N PHE A 378 -9.39 14.41 10.99
CA PHE A 378 -9.25 14.04 9.59
C PHE A 378 -10.09 12.79 9.27
N GLY A 379 -11.06 12.89 8.37
CA GLY A 379 -11.90 11.79 7.91
C GLY A 379 -11.55 11.38 6.49
N ILE A 380 -11.24 10.10 6.26
CA ILE A 380 -10.92 9.56 4.93
C ILE A 380 -12.05 8.62 4.50
N CYS A 381 -12.62 8.82 3.31
CA CYS A 381 -13.65 7.99 2.70
C CYS A 381 -14.84 7.78 3.66
N LEU A 382 -14.99 6.63 4.31
CA LEU A 382 -15.97 6.41 5.37
C LEU A 382 -15.85 7.46 6.48
N GLY A 383 -14.63 7.91 6.81
CA GLY A 383 -14.40 8.93 7.82
C GLY A 383 -15.05 10.28 7.46
N MET A 384 -15.04 10.68 6.20
CA MET A 384 -15.83 11.83 5.72
C MET A 384 -17.33 11.56 5.83
N GLN A 385 -17.78 10.38 5.42
CA GLN A 385 -19.21 10.03 5.44
C GLN A 385 -19.79 10.08 6.86
N VAL A 386 -19.09 9.52 7.84
CA VAL A 386 -19.53 9.60 9.25
C VAL A 386 -19.46 11.01 9.80
N ALA A 387 -18.54 11.86 9.33
CA ALA A 387 -18.49 13.26 9.70
C ALA A 387 -19.70 14.04 9.16
N VAL A 388 -20.12 13.77 7.95
CA VAL A 388 -21.35 14.34 7.35
C VAL A 388 -22.60 13.86 8.10
N ILE A 389 -22.67 12.57 8.46
CA ILE A 389 -23.80 12.01 9.24
C ILE A 389 -23.86 12.65 10.63
N GLU A 390 -22.73 12.78 11.33
CA GLU A 390 -22.68 13.44 12.64
C GLU A 390 -23.18 14.88 12.54
N TYR A 391 -22.65 15.63 11.56
CA TYR A 391 -23.01 17.03 11.38
C TYR A 391 -24.51 17.20 11.06
N ALA A 392 -25.06 16.33 10.21
CA ALA A 392 -26.48 16.29 9.92
C ALA A 392 -27.33 16.06 11.17
N ARG A 393 -26.93 15.09 12.02
CA ARG A 393 -27.69 14.74 13.24
C ARG A 393 -27.61 15.81 14.30
N ASP A 394 -26.42 16.31 14.57
CA ASP A 394 -26.14 17.09 15.79
C ASP A 394 -26.10 18.61 15.54
N VAL A 395 -25.86 19.04 14.31
CA VAL A 395 -25.83 20.47 13.95
C VAL A 395 -27.05 20.86 13.12
N CYS A 396 -27.39 20.09 12.07
CA CYS A 396 -28.53 20.40 11.21
C CYS A 396 -29.88 19.89 11.77
N GLY A 397 -29.88 19.09 12.84
CA GLY A 397 -31.08 18.58 13.49
C GLY A 397 -31.80 17.41 12.79
N LEU A 398 -31.19 16.82 11.77
CA LEU A 398 -31.67 15.65 11.03
C LEU A 398 -31.37 14.35 11.81
N LYS A 399 -32.16 14.11 12.87
CA LYS A 399 -31.87 13.02 13.83
C LYS A 399 -31.81 11.61 13.20
N SER A 400 -32.48 11.41 12.07
CA SER A 400 -32.50 10.14 11.32
C SER A 400 -31.39 10.03 10.29
N ALA A 401 -30.51 11.04 10.15
CA ALA A 401 -29.50 11.07 9.11
C ALA A 401 -28.62 9.82 9.14
N SER A 402 -28.42 9.20 7.98
CA SER A 402 -27.65 7.97 7.80
C SER A 402 -27.11 7.87 6.38
N SER A 403 -26.41 6.80 6.10
CA SER A 403 -26.02 6.39 4.75
C SER A 403 -26.97 5.31 4.24
N GLY A 404 -27.21 5.28 2.92
CA GLY A 404 -27.92 4.19 2.25
C GLY A 404 -27.28 2.82 2.48
N GLU A 405 -25.95 2.75 2.67
CA GLU A 405 -25.23 1.54 3.06
C GLU A 405 -25.59 1.05 4.46
N LEU A 406 -25.73 1.98 5.40
CA LEU A 406 -25.86 1.68 6.84
C LEU A 406 -27.30 1.47 7.25
N ASN A 407 -28.21 2.25 6.68
CA ASN A 407 -29.67 2.19 6.92
C ASN A 407 -30.43 2.54 5.63
N PRO A 408 -30.71 1.55 4.77
CA PRO A 408 -31.45 1.76 3.52
C PRO A 408 -32.85 2.37 3.69
N ASP A 409 -33.44 2.22 4.87
CA ASP A 409 -34.79 2.71 5.17
C ASP A 409 -34.78 4.11 5.83
N SER A 410 -33.61 4.72 6.04
CA SER A 410 -33.55 6.06 6.61
C SER A 410 -34.26 7.08 5.71
N PRO A 411 -35.09 7.97 6.28
CA PRO A 411 -35.72 9.07 5.53
C PRO A 411 -34.66 10.12 5.11
N ASP A 412 -33.56 10.24 5.87
CA ASP A 412 -32.51 11.23 5.66
C ASP A 412 -31.21 10.54 5.25
N LYS A 413 -31.13 10.10 3.99
CA LYS A 413 -29.92 9.51 3.44
C LYS A 413 -28.96 10.61 2.99
N VAL A 414 -28.19 11.17 3.92
CA VAL A 414 -27.22 12.24 3.63
C VAL A 414 -26.00 11.74 2.87
N ILE A 415 -25.80 10.41 2.87
CA ILE A 415 -24.84 9.67 2.06
C ILE A 415 -25.65 8.61 1.29
N ASP A 416 -25.52 8.58 -0.03
CA ASP A 416 -26.26 7.63 -0.88
C ASP A 416 -25.41 7.15 -2.06
N PHE A 417 -25.97 6.28 -2.90
CA PHE A 417 -25.30 5.75 -4.08
C PHE A 417 -24.81 6.84 -5.05
N LEU A 418 -23.68 6.59 -5.67
CA LEU A 418 -23.34 7.26 -6.94
C LEU A 418 -24.45 7.03 -7.98
N PRO A 419 -24.74 7.99 -8.87
CA PRO A 419 -25.86 7.91 -9.81
C PRO A 419 -25.92 6.63 -10.66
N ASP A 420 -24.75 6.03 -10.97
CA ASP A 420 -24.60 4.84 -11.80
C ASP A 420 -24.35 3.55 -10.98
N GLN A 421 -24.57 3.58 -9.67
CA GLN A 421 -24.35 2.46 -8.76
C GLN A 421 -25.68 1.90 -8.23
N SER A 422 -25.71 0.59 -7.99
CA SER A 422 -26.83 -0.10 -7.35
C SER A 422 -26.35 -1.34 -6.60
N ASP A 423 -27.21 -1.92 -5.74
CA ASP A 423 -26.91 -3.18 -5.04
C ASP A 423 -26.95 -4.42 -5.96
N GLU A 424 -27.44 -4.28 -7.21
CA GLU A 424 -27.58 -5.37 -8.17
C GLU A 424 -26.28 -5.65 -8.96
N VAL A 425 -25.24 -4.84 -8.75
CA VAL A 425 -23.94 -4.98 -9.44
C VAL A 425 -23.01 -5.88 -8.63
N ASP A 426 -22.18 -6.66 -9.31
CA ASP A 426 -21.12 -7.48 -8.67
C ASP A 426 -20.28 -6.62 -7.71
N LYS A 427 -20.02 -7.15 -6.51
CA LYS A 427 -19.28 -6.39 -5.48
C LYS A 427 -17.82 -6.10 -5.81
N GLY A 428 -17.19 -6.93 -6.64
CA GLY A 428 -15.81 -6.73 -7.08
C GLY A 428 -15.74 -5.86 -8.34
N GLY A 429 -14.84 -4.87 -8.36
CA GLY A 429 -14.56 -4.02 -9.53
C GLY A 429 -15.66 -3.03 -9.92
N SER A 430 -16.69 -2.84 -9.10
CA SER A 430 -17.84 -1.98 -9.39
C SER A 430 -17.83 -0.65 -8.63
N LEU A 431 -16.79 -0.38 -7.87
CA LEU A 431 -16.60 0.87 -7.13
C LEU A 431 -16.10 1.99 -8.07
N ARG A 432 -16.20 3.24 -7.61
CA ARG A 432 -15.45 4.34 -8.20
C ARG A 432 -13.97 4.17 -7.78
N LEU A 433 -13.14 3.74 -8.73
CA LEU A 433 -11.78 3.30 -8.50
C LEU A 433 -10.76 4.13 -9.29
N GLY A 434 -9.61 4.45 -8.65
CA GLY A 434 -8.52 5.15 -9.29
C GLY A 434 -8.56 6.66 -9.13
N ALA A 435 -7.74 7.35 -9.90
CA ALA A 435 -7.57 8.80 -9.79
C ALA A 435 -8.67 9.57 -10.51
N TYR A 436 -9.28 10.50 -9.79
CA TYR A 436 -10.25 11.45 -10.31
C TYR A 436 -9.88 12.89 -9.94
N PRO A 437 -10.23 13.86 -10.80
CA PRO A 437 -9.97 15.26 -10.51
C PRO A 437 -10.93 15.80 -9.44
N CYS A 438 -10.40 16.60 -8.52
CA CYS A 438 -11.17 17.35 -7.54
C CYS A 438 -10.78 18.84 -7.61
N LYS A 439 -11.79 19.70 -7.73
CA LYS A 439 -11.63 21.15 -7.72
C LYS A 439 -11.79 21.69 -6.31
N LEU A 440 -10.76 22.37 -5.81
CA LEU A 440 -10.71 22.90 -4.45
C LEU A 440 -11.20 24.35 -4.40
N ARG A 441 -12.08 24.64 -3.45
CA ARG A 441 -12.66 25.96 -3.22
C ARG A 441 -11.59 26.95 -2.75
N GLU A 442 -11.60 28.14 -3.32
CA GLU A 442 -10.72 29.24 -2.91
C GLU A 442 -10.95 29.62 -1.44
N GLY A 443 -9.86 29.89 -0.70
CA GLY A 443 -9.90 30.23 0.72
C GLY A 443 -10.11 29.07 1.68
N SER A 444 -10.40 27.85 1.19
CA SER A 444 -10.53 26.65 2.05
C SER A 444 -9.20 26.25 2.67
N LEU A 445 -9.25 25.56 3.81
CA LEU A 445 -8.07 24.95 4.45
C LEU A 445 -7.43 23.93 3.52
N LEU A 446 -8.26 23.10 2.89
CA LEU A 446 -7.80 22.07 1.96
C LEU A 446 -7.01 22.70 0.78
N ARG A 447 -7.53 23.80 0.19
CA ARG A 447 -6.82 24.53 -0.86
C ARG A 447 -5.46 25.09 -0.38
N ARG A 448 -5.38 25.56 0.87
CA ARG A 448 -4.11 26.02 1.44
C ARG A 448 -3.10 24.89 1.61
N CYS A 449 -3.57 23.68 2.02
CA CYS A 449 -2.69 22.52 2.13
C CYS A 449 -2.09 22.11 0.78
N TYR A 450 -2.89 22.02 -0.27
CA TYR A 450 -2.42 21.60 -1.60
C TYR A 450 -1.71 22.70 -2.41
N GLY A 451 -2.05 23.95 -2.18
CA GLY A 451 -1.49 25.08 -2.93
C GLY A 451 -1.96 25.19 -4.39
N THR A 452 -2.92 24.38 -4.83
CA THR A 452 -3.44 24.32 -6.20
C THR A 452 -4.96 24.22 -6.23
N GLU A 453 -5.59 24.62 -7.32
CA GLU A 453 -7.06 24.57 -7.50
C GLU A 453 -7.56 23.17 -7.89
N LEU A 454 -6.83 22.51 -8.74
CA LEU A 454 -7.20 21.21 -9.26
C LEU A 454 -6.20 20.17 -8.77
N ILE A 455 -6.72 19.12 -8.15
CA ILE A 455 -5.94 17.98 -7.69
C ILE A 455 -6.46 16.70 -8.35
N GLN A 456 -5.66 15.66 -8.26
CA GLN A 456 -6.05 14.31 -8.69
C GLN A 456 -5.79 13.36 -7.52
N GLU A 457 -6.83 12.65 -7.06
CA GLU A 457 -6.73 11.74 -5.93
C GLU A 457 -7.39 10.40 -6.23
N ARG A 458 -6.91 9.33 -5.56
CA ARG A 458 -7.43 7.97 -5.78
C ARG A 458 -8.67 7.72 -4.94
N HIS A 459 -9.65 7.06 -5.54
CA HIS A 459 -10.94 6.72 -4.94
C HIS A 459 -11.12 5.21 -4.80
N ARG A 460 -11.91 4.82 -3.79
CA ARG A 460 -12.39 3.47 -3.58
C ARG A 460 -13.69 3.50 -2.79
N HIS A 461 -14.79 3.89 -3.45
CA HIS A 461 -16.09 4.00 -2.79
C HIS A 461 -17.27 3.79 -3.77
N ARG A 462 -18.44 3.51 -3.21
CA ARG A 462 -19.71 3.35 -3.92
C ARG A 462 -20.72 4.41 -3.51
N TYR A 463 -20.65 4.86 -2.27
CA TYR A 463 -21.53 5.86 -1.69
C TYR A 463 -20.80 7.20 -1.59
N GLU A 464 -21.60 8.28 -1.68
CA GLU A 464 -21.09 9.65 -1.65
C GLU A 464 -22.07 10.60 -0.98
N PHE A 465 -21.68 11.86 -0.81
CA PHE A 465 -22.52 12.93 -0.29
C PHE A 465 -23.75 13.11 -1.18
N ASN A 466 -24.96 13.07 -0.58
CA ASN A 466 -26.20 13.28 -1.28
C ASN A 466 -26.47 14.77 -1.50
N ASN A 467 -26.56 15.17 -2.77
CA ASN A 467 -26.73 16.56 -3.19
C ASN A 467 -27.99 17.24 -2.68
N ASP A 468 -29.05 16.48 -2.34
CA ASP A 468 -30.28 17.03 -1.78
C ASP A 468 -30.08 17.71 -0.42
N TYR A 469 -28.96 17.42 0.24
CA TYR A 469 -28.62 17.97 1.55
C TYR A 469 -27.55 19.08 1.49
N ARG A 470 -27.12 19.54 0.29
CA ARG A 470 -26.11 20.60 0.16
C ARG A 470 -26.51 21.88 0.85
N ASP A 471 -27.73 22.34 0.60
CA ASP A 471 -28.23 23.63 1.11
C ASP A 471 -28.30 23.60 2.64
N VAL A 472 -28.97 22.61 3.22
CA VAL A 472 -29.11 22.51 4.67
C VAL A 472 -27.74 22.40 5.38
N MET A 473 -26.77 21.66 4.83
CA MET A 473 -25.44 21.55 5.42
C MET A 473 -24.68 22.88 5.36
N THR A 474 -24.73 23.58 4.22
CA THR A 474 -24.00 24.84 4.03
C THR A 474 -24.64 25.99 4.81
N GLU A 475 -25.96 26.04 4.94
CA GLU A 475 -26.68 27.01 5.79
C GLU A 475 -26.29 26.87 7.26
N HIS A 476 -25.94 25.67 7.71
CA HIS A 476 -25.47 25.41 9.07
C HIS A 476 -23.94 25.58 9.22
N GLY A 477 -23.21 25.91 8.14
CA GLY A 477 -21.80 26.29 8.21
C GLY A 477 -20.80 25.23 7.77
N LEU A 478 -21.24 24.05 7.30
CA LEU A 478 -20.34 23.08 6.69
C LEU A 478 -19.88 23.60 5.32
N LEU A 479 -18.60 23.66 5.07
CA LEU A 479 -18.05 24.08 3.80
C LEU A 479 -17.78 22.87 2.90
N LEU A 480 -18.42 22.84 1.73
CA LEU A 480 -18.10 21.90 0.67
C LEU A 480 -16.85 22.44 -0.05
N CYS A 481 -15.67 21.96 0.39
CA CYS A 481 -14.39 22.56 0.03
C CYS A 481 -13.71 21.89 -1.18
N GLY A 482 -14.23 20.73 -1.63
CA GLY A 482 -13.78 20.03 -2.83
C GLY A 482 -14.95 19.41 -3.57
N THR A 483 -14.98 19.58 -4.90
CA THR A 483 -16.02 19.01 -5.77
C THR A 483 -15.40 18.42 -7.04
N SER A 484 -16.14 17.58 -7.75
CA SER A 484 -15.81 17.25 -9.14
C SER A 484 -15.77 18.52 -10.01
N PRO A 485 -15.04 18.54 -11.14
CA PRO A 485 -14.91 19.75 -11.98
C PRO A 485 -16.23 20.34 -12.49
N ASP A 486 -17.28 19.51 -12.61
CA ASP A 486 -18.65 19.88 -12.99
C ASP A 486 -19.50 20.33 -11.79
N ASP A 487 -18.90 20.39 -10.60
CA ASP A 487 -19.53 20.74 -9.32
C ASP A 487 -20.63 19.76 -8.86
N TYR A 488 -20.73 18.59 -9.45
CA TYR A 488 -21.78 17.62 -9.13
C TYR A 488 -21.46 16.78 -7.89
N ILE A 489 -20.27 16.15 -7.82
CA ILE A 489 -19.87 15.28 -6.70
C ILE A 489 -19.16 16.09 -5.64
N VAL A 490 -19.55 15.93 -4.37
CA VAL A 490 -18.84 16.51 -3.22
C VAL A 490 -17.71 15.57 -2.80
N GLU A 491 -16.48 16.00 -3.00
CA GLU A 491 -15.26 15.23 -2.75
C GLU A 491 -14.63 15.52 -1.39
N ALA A 492 -14.91 16.71 -0.82
CA ALA A 492 -14.34 17.10 0.45
C ALA A 492 -15.21 18.12 1.19
N VAL A 493 -15.20 18.01 2.52
CA VAL A 493 -15.88 18.92 3.44
C VAL A 493 -14.91 19.44 4.50
N GLU A 494 -15.13 20.67 4.98
CA GLU A 494 -14.40 21.23 6.11
C GLU A 494 -15.32 22.09 7.00
N LEU A 495 -14.95 22.24 8.28
CA LEU A 495 -15.63 23.10 9.21
C LEU A 495 -14.79 24.36 9.46
N PRO A 496 -15.19 25.52 8.87
CA PRO A 496 -14.49 26.78 9.09
C PRO A 496 -14.46 27.18 10.58
N GLY A 497 -13.33 27.73 11.02
CA GLY A 497 -13.16 28.12 12.43
C GLY A 497 -12.70 27.01 13.35
N HIS A 498 -12.76 25.75 12.93
CA HIS A 498 -12.12 24.65 13.65
C HIS A 498 -10.61 24.60 13.33
N PRO A 499 -9.72 24.25 14.29
CA PRO A 499 -8.27 24.19 14.04
C PRO A 499 -7.89 23.35 12.80
N PHE A 500 -8.49 22.18 12.69
CA PHE A 500 -8.44 21.32 11.51
C PHE A 500 -9.63 20.36 11.57
N PHE A 501 -10.62 20.51 10.72
CA PHE A 501 -11.70 19.55 10.57
C PHE A 501 -11.95 19.37 9.08
N VAL A 502 -11.42 18.28 8.54
CA VAL A 502 -11.48 17.98 7.11
C VAL A 502 -11.91 16.55 6.91
N GLY A 503 -12.89 16.35 6.03
CA GLY A 503 -13.28 15.05 5.50
C GLY A 503 -13.04 14.99 4.00
N VAL A 504 -12.46 13.90 3.49
CA VAL A 504 -12.25 13.68 2.05
C VAL A 504 -12.81 12.32 1.63
N GLN A 505 -13.46 12.26 0.45
CA GLN A 505 -14.02 11.01 -0.07
C GLN A 505 -12.95 10.12 -0.71
N PHE A 506 -11.89 10.71 -1.18
CA PHE A 506 -10.73 10.03 -1.76
C PHE A 506 -9.74 9.52 -0.69
N HIS A 507 -8.72 8.78 -1.14
CA HIS A 507 -7.70 8.12 -0.33
C HIS A 507 -6.32 8.76 -0.54
N PRO A 508 -6.00 9.89 0.13
CA PRO A 508 -4.73 10.60 -0.06
C PRO A 508 -3.52 9.83 0.47
N GLU A 509 -3.75 8.85 1.38
CA GLU A 509 -2.70 7.99 1.93
C GLU A 509 -1.93 7.22 0.87
N PHE A 510 -2.57 6.84 -0.24
CA PHE A 510 -1.91 6.10 -1.32
C PHE A 510 -0.86 6.92 -2.09
N LYS A 511 -0.93 8.24 -2.01
CA LYS A 511 -0.01 9.13 -2.73
C LYS A 511 1.10 9.71 -1.86
N SER A 512 1.12 9.39 -0.57
CA SER A 512 2.18 9.83 0.35
C SER A 512 3.49 9.07 0.10
N ARG A 513 4.61 9.78 0.14
CA ARG A 513 5.97 9.24 0.00
C ARG A 513 6.82 9.70 1.18
N PRO A 514 7.84 8.94 1.61
CA PRO A 514 8.65 9.30 2.78
C PRO A 514 9.45 10.59 2.58
N ASP A 515 9.89 10.85 1.34
CA ASP A 515 10.62 12.05 0.94
C ASP A 515 9.71 13.18 0.40
N ARG A 516 8.43 12.88 0.15
CA ARG A 516 7.40 13.81 -0.33
C ARG A 516 6.05 13.50 0.32
N PRO A 517 5.88 13.87 1.61
CA PRO A 517 4.65 13.62 2.37
C PRO A 517 3.44 14.26 1.71
N HIS A 518 2.30 13.60 1.81
CA HIS A 518 1.06 14.14 1.26
C HIS A 518 0.62 15.41 2.01
N PRO A 519 0.28 16.51 1.31
CA PRO A 519 0.09 17.84 1.93
C PRO A 519 -1.03 17.90 2.96
N ILE A 520 -2.12 17.14 2.79
CA ILE A 520 -3.22 17.14 3.76
C ILE A 520 -2.82 16.47 5.08
N PHE A 521 -2.03 15.40 5.02
CA PHE A 521 -1.48 14.76 6.22
C PHE A 521 -0.50 15.69 6.94
N GLN A 522 0.30 16.43 6.18
CA GLN A 522 1.22 17.42 6.73
C GLN A 522 0.46 18.54 7.46
N GLY A 523 -0.61 19.07 6.85
CA GLY A 523 -1.50 20.06 7.49
C GLY A 523 -2.16 19.52 8.77
N PHE A 524 -2.62 18.27 8.75
CA PHE A 524 -3.22 17.62 9.90
C PHE A 524 -2.22 17.45 11.07
N ILE A 525 -1.01 16.95 10.79
CA ILE A 525 0.05 16.78 11.81
C ILE A 525 0.49 18.14 12.35
N GLN A 526 0.62 19.16 11.51
CA GLN A 526 0.96 20.51 11.96
C GLN A 526 -0.08 21.09 12.91
N ALA A 527 -1.37 20.98 12.58
CA ALA A 527 -2.46 21.43 13.44
C ALA A 527 -2.50 20.65 14.78
N SER A 528 -2.21 19.35 14.75
CA SER A 528 -2.14 18.50 15.95
C SER A 528 -0.97 18.90 16.88
N LEU A 529 0.17 19.29 16.30
CA LEU A 529 1.32 19.79 17.07
C LEU A 529 1.05 21.18 17.70
N GLU A 530 0.33 22.05 17.00
CA GLU A 530 -0.04 23.39 17.50
C GLU A 530 -1.01 23.33 18.68
N ARG A 531 -1.92 22.35 18.70
CA ARG A 531 -2.82 22.13 19.84
C ARG A 531 -2.07 21.75 21.12
N ARG A 532 -0.93 21.08 21.00
CA ARG A 532 -0.12 20.62 22.13
C ARG A 532 0.79 21.73 22.69
N ALA A 533 1.10 22.75 21.91
CA ALA A 533 1.96 23.87 22.27
C ALA A 533 1.22 24.90 23.16
#